data_7e4c4295b98d5e17d0caa3dcd94e58df
#
_entry.id   7e4c4295b98d5e17d0caa3dcd94e58df
#
_cell.length_a   1.000
_cell.length_b   1.000
_cell.length_c   1.000
_cell.angle_alpha   90.00
_cell.angle_beta   90.00
_cell.angle_gamma   90.00
#
_symmetry.space_group_name_H-M   'P 1'
#
loop_
_entity.id
_entity.type
_entity.pdbx_description
1 polymer ?
#
loop_
_entity_poly.entity_id
_entity_poly.type
_entity_poly.pdbx_seq_one_letter_code
_entity_poly.pdbx_strand_id
1 'polypeptide(L)'
;RDQPRSRGLGDVYKRQSVIRVDARIIMPEPTYSTHFMAEVAHASFPPNTYKMNPYNNWEPDLGELERKIKSAHSIVGILIINPDNPTGYIYSKEKLQEIVRIAKEHNLFIVADEIYHNMTYNGQKTPYLSEVIGDVPAISMNSLSKEVPWPGARCAWIEVYNYGKDADFDKYIQAIFKQKQAEVCSTTMPQMAIPKLIEHKEYAKYLQTRVTHYEKLADIAYNILKDVPYIVVNRSNGAFYLSIVFNEAVLNNKQHLDMENKEVQNYVNRLLDNNSEHDKRFAYNLLGATGICIVP
;
A
#
# COMPACT_ATOMS: atom_id res chain seq x y z
N ARG A 1 8.03 -14.29 -17.96
CA ARG A 1 8.60 -13.17 -18.74
C ARG A 1 8.37 -11.91 -17.94
N ASP A 2 9.45 -11.28 -17.49
CA ASP A 2 9.41 -10.10 -16.64
C ASP A 2 8.71 -8.96 -17.38
N GLN A 3 7.51 -8.64 -16.90
CA GLN A 3 6.90 -7.37 -17.27
C GLN A 3 7.75 -6.23 -16.68
N PRO A 4 7.96 -5.11 -17.38
CA PRO A 4 8.62 -3.96 -16.81
C PRO A 4 7.76 -3.44 -15.64
N ARG A 5 8.14 -3.85 -14.44
CA ARG A 5 7.55 -3.34 -13.19
C ARG A 5 7.94 -1.87 -13.07
N SER A 6 7.11 -1.08 -12.39
CA SER A 6 7.46 0.29 -12.06
C SER A 6 8.77 0.26 -11.27
N ARG A 7 9.87 0.61 -11.91
CA ARG A 7 11.22 0.45 -11.33
C ARG A 7 11.44 1.37 -10.12
N GLY A 8 10.73 2.50 -10.06
CA GLY A 8 10.89 3.47 -9.00
C GLY A 8 10.71 2.92 -7.59
N LEU A 9 9.65 2.12 -7.34
CA LEU A 9 9.40 1.53 -6.03
C LEU A 9 10.50 0.52 -5.66
N GLY A 10 10.91 -0.34 -6.60
CA GLY A 10 11.96 -1.32 -6.38
C GLY A 10 13.32 -0.70 -6.07
N ASP A 11 13.60 0.50 -6.56
CA ASP A 11 14.88 1.18 -6.34
C ASP A 11 14.99 1.72 -4.91
N VAL A 12 13.88 2.18 -4.32
CA VAL A 12 13.82 2.58 -2.89
C VAL A 12 14.24 1.41 -2.01
N TYR A 13 13.67 0.24 -2.19
CA TYR A 13 13.96 -0.93 -1.35
C TYR A 13 15.34 -1.55 -1.59
N LYS A 14 15.81 -1.60 -2.82
CA LYS A 14 17.09 -2.23 -3.17
C LYS A 14 18.32 -1.51 -2.64
N ARG A 15 18.19 -0.28 -2.16
CA ARG A 15 19.33 0.55 -1.74
C ARG A 15 19.46 0.78 -0.25
N GLN A 16 18.58 0.20 0.56
CA GLN A 16 18.67 0.27 2.02
C GLN A 16 20.01 -0.24 2.54
N SER A 17 20.60 -1.25 1.90
CA SER A 17 21.91 -1.79 2.26
C SER A 17 23.08 -0.79 2.16
N VAL A 18 22.87 0.38 1.54
CA VAL A 18 23.83 1.49 1.56
C VAL A 18 23.92 2.13 2.95
N ILE A 19 22.80 2.11 3.71
CA ILE A 19 22.78 2.56 5.11
C ILE A 19 23.48 1.51 5.97
N ARG A 20 23.00 0.26 5.88
CA ARG A 20 23.53 -0.91 6.57
C ARG A 20 23.20 -2.17 5.78
N VAL A 21 24.05 -3.19 5.86
CA VAL A 21 23.86 -4.45 5.12
C VAL A 21 22.54 -5.14 5.50
N ASP A 22 22.13 -5.03 6.76
CA ASP A 22 20.89 -5.61 7.31
C ASP A 22 19.70 -4.62 7.39
N ALA A 23 19.83 -3.43 6.78
CA ALA A 23 18.80 -2.38 6.86
C ALA A 23 17.43 -2.85 6.36
N ARG A 24 16.37 -2.47 7.06
CA ARG A 24 14.97 -2.83 6.80
C ARG A 24 14.06 -1.62 6.93
N ILE A 25 12.96 -1.64 6.18
CA ILE A 25 11.82 -0.75 6.39
C ILE A 25 10.71 -1.56 7.05
N ILE A 26 10.19 -1.08 8.18
CA ILE A 26 9.00 -1.64 8.81
C ILE A 26 7.74 -1.10 8.13
N MET A 27 6.74 -1.95 7.89
CA MET A 27 5.56 -1.61 7.10
C MET A 27 4.24 -2.04 7.78
N PRO A 28 3.09 -1.45 7.41
CA PRO A 28 1.79 -1.89 7.94
C PRO A 28 1.47 -3.34 7.51
N GLU A 29 0.65 -4.02 8.29
CA GLU A 29 0.11 -5.35 7.97
C GLU A 29 -1.41 -5.36 8.23
N PRO A 30 -2.24 -5.58 7.17
CA PRO A 30 -1.84 -5.90 5.79
C PRO A 30 -1.18 -4.72 5.06
N THR A 31 -0.50 -5.00 3.95
CA THR A 31 0.17 -3.99 3.12
C THR A 31 0.06 -4.29 1.64
N TYR A 32 0.38 -3.33 0.81
CA TYR A 32 0.46 -3.54 -0.62
C TYR A 32 1.57 -4.55 -0.97
N SER A 33 1.20 -5.63 -1.65
CA SER A 33 2.07 -6.78 -1.91
C SER A 33 3.41 -6.42 -2.58
N THR A 34 3.46 -5.34 -3.37
CA THR A 34 4.71 -4.91 -4.02
C THR A 34 5.72 -4.35 -3.02
N HIS A 35 5.28 -3.66 -1.95
CA HIS A 35 6.18 -3.22 -0.88
C HIS A 35 6.74 -4.44 -0.14
N PHE A 36 5.87 -5.38 0.23
CA PHE A 36 6.28 -6.63 0.87
C PHE A 36 7.29 -7.41 0.03
N MET A 37 6.98 -7.65 -1.25
CA MET A 37 7.86 -8.40 -2.15
C MET A 37 9.16 -7.68 -2.46
N ALA A 38 9.18 -6.36 -2.42
CA ALA A 38 10.42 -5.58 -2.59
C ALA A 38 11.37 -5.79 -1.40
N GLU A 39 10.85 -5.82 -0.18
CA GLU A 39 11.65 -6.16 1.01
C GLU A 39 12.14 -7.62 0.98
N VAL A 40 11.27 -8.57 0.62
CA VAL A 40 11.67 -9.97 0.45
C VAL A 40 12.80 -10.09 -0.60
N ALA A 41 12.68 -9.40 -1.73
CA ALA A 41 13.70 -9.41 -2.77
C ALA A 41 15.02 -8.76 -2.34
N HIS A 42 14.97 -7.79 -1.41
CA HIS A 42 16.14 -7.15 -0.83
C HIS A 42 16.85 -8.07 0.16
N ALA A 43 16.09 -8.73 1.02
CA ALA A 43 16.60 -9.40 2.22
C ALA A 43 16.53 -10.92 2.18
N SER A 44 15.80 -11.49 1.23
CA SER A 44 15.52 -12.94 1.14
C SER A 44 14.64 -13.51 2.27
N PHE A 45 14.02 -12.67 3.10
CA PHE A 45 13.02 -13.06 4.11
C PHE A 45 11.99 -11.96 4.35
N PRO A 46 10.85 -12.31 5.01
CA PRO A 46 9.75 -11.38 5.22
C PRO A 46 10.17 -10.09 5.93
N PRO A 47 9.53 -8.95 5.63
CA PRO A 47 9.78 -7.69 6.30
C PRO A 47 9.30 -7.70 7.75
N ASN A 48 9.78 -6.74 8.55
CA ASN A 48 9.13 -6.38 9.79
C ASN A 48 7.81 -5.66 9.47
N THR A 49 6.74 -6.00 10.19
CA THR A 49 5.43 -5.37 10.03
C THR A 49 4.90 -4.83 11.35
N TYR A 50 3.96 -3.89 11.33
CA TYR A 50 3.15 -3.48 12.47
C TYR A 50 1.67 -3.62 12.11
N LYS A 51 0.84 -4.01 13.08
CA LYS A 51 -0.55 -4.37 12.81
C LYS A 51 -1.43 -3.16 12.55
N MET A 52 -2.29 -3.30 11.54
CA MET A 52 -3.49 -2.50 11.35
C MET A 52 -4.66 -3.28 11.96
N ASN A 53 -5.38 -2.70 12.93
CA ASN A 53 -6.39 -3.43 13.70
C ASN A 53 -7.77 -3.42 13.01
N PRO A 54 -8.24 -4.53 12.44
CA PRO A 54 -9.54 -4.59 11.77
C PRO A 54 -10.71 -4.42 12.74
N TYR A 55 -10.55 -4.71 14.01
CA TYR A 55 -11.59 -4.53 15.04
C TYR A 55 -11.68 -3.08 15.55
N ASN A 56 -10.75 -2.22 15.12
CA ASN A 56 -10.73 -0.79 15.40
C ASN A 56 -10.52 0.02 14.11
N ASN A 57 -11.38 -0.17 13.12
CA ASN A 57 -11.35 0.56 11.83
C ASN A 57 -9.98 0.61 11.15
N TRP A 58 -9.20 -0.45 11.25
CA TRP A 58 -7.85 -0.53 10.70
C TRP A 58 -6.85 0.48 11.28
N GLU A 59 -7.08 0.96 12.49
CA GLU A 59 -6.14 1.87 13.14
C GLU A 59 -4.80 1.16 13.38
N PRO A 60 -3.65 1.83 13.06
CA PRO A 60 -2.32 1.25 13.25
C PRO A 60 -1.97 1.11 14.74
N ASP A 61 -1.41 -0.03 15.14
CA ASP A 61 -0.86 -0.22 16.49
C ASP A 61 0.53 0.43 16.58
N LEU A 62 0.54 1.73 16.93
CA LEU A 62 1.80 2.47 17.07
C LEU A 62 2.62 2.01 18.30
N GLY A 63 1.97 1.40 19.27
CA GLY A 63 2.68 0.77 20.41
C GLY A 63 3.46 -0.46 19.96
N GLU A 64 2.88 -1.29 19.08
CA GLU A 64 3.60 -2.41 18.46
C GLU A 64 4.73 -1.92 17.57
N LEU A 65 4.47 -0.90 16.73
CA LEU A 65 5.46 -0.27 15.88
C LEU A 65 6.70 0.13 16.71
N GLU A 66 6.50 0.90 17.75
CA GLU A 66 7.61 1.40 18.58
C GLU A 66 8.34 0.26 19.33
N ARG A 67 7.61 -0.76 19.83
CA ARG A 67 8.24 -1.94 20.45
C ARG A 67 9.13 -2.69 19.46
N LYS A 68 8.67 -2.90 18.23
CA LYS A 68 9.45 -3.59 17.18
C LYS A 68 10.69 -2.78 16.78
N ILE A 69 10.57 -1.46 16.66
CA ILE A 69 11.71 -0.59 16.39
C ILE A 69 12.76 -0.73 17.50
N LYS A 70 12.36 -0.69 18.76
CA LYS A 70 13.28 -0.84 19.91
C LYS A 70 13.96 -2.21 19.96
N SER A 71 13.31 -3.26 19.47
CA SER A 71 13.83 -4.63 19.53
C SER A 71 14.66 -5.04 18.31
N ALA A 72 14.57 -4.32 17.18
CA ALA A 72 15.20 -4.69 15.92
C ALA A 72 16.05 -3.55 15.36
N HIS A 73 17.34 -3.58 15.67
CA HIS A 73 18.31 -2.56 15.21
C HIS A 73 18.45 -2.47 13.68
N SER A 74 17.96 -3.46 12.94
CA SER A 74 17.94 -3.43 11.48
C SER A 74 16.91 -2.46 10.89
N ILE A 75 15.91 -2.03 11.65
CA ILE A 75 14.90 -1.10 11.17
C ILE A 75 15.52 0.30 11.06
N VAL A 76 15.50 0.85 9.85
CA VAL A 76 16.06 2.18 9.52
C VAL A 76 14.99 3.13 8.97
N GLY A 77 13.81 2.63 8.63
CA GLY A 77 12.72 3.44 8.09
C GLY A 77 11.34 2.86 8.38
N ILE A 78 10.33 3.71 8.29
CA ILE A 78 8.91 3.37 8.47
C ILE A 78 8.18 3.62 7.16
N LEU A 79 7.46 2.62 6.63
CA LEU A 79 6.52 2.79 5.52
C LEU A 79 5.14 3.16 6.06
N ILE A 80 4.52 4.15 5.44
CA ILE A 80 3.08 4.43 5.53
C ILE A 80 2.48 4.45 4.12
N ILE A 81 1.22 4.03 4.00
CA ILE A 81 0.44 4.11 2.76
C ILE A 81 -0.80 4.93 3.11
N ASN A 82 -0.99 6.09 2.49
CA ASN A 82 -2.02 7.01 2.94
C ASN A 82 -2.72 7.77 1.79
N PRO A 83 -4.00 7.51 1.52
CA PRO A 83 -4.88 6.43 2.05
C PRO A 83 -4.35 5.02 1.82
N ASP A 84 -4.66 4.11 2.75
CA ASP A 84 -4.05 2.79 2.80
C ASP A 84 -4.57 1.79 1.77
N ASN A 85 -3.67 0.98 1.27
CA ASN A 85 -3.92 -0.19 0.45
C ASN A 85 -3.41 -1.44 1.22
N PRO A 86 -4.32 -2.36 1.67
CA PRO A 86 -5.65 -2.63 1.12
C PRO A 86 -6.83 -2.18 2.01
N THR A 87 -6.63 -1.47 3.10
CA THR A 87 -7.66 -1.29 4.12
C THR A 87 -8.61 -0.10 3.87
N GLY A 88 -8.18 0.88 3.06
CA GLY A 88 -8.89 2.14 2.87
C GLY A 88 -8.82 3.07 4.09
N TYR A 89 -7.94 2.78 5.05
CA TYR A 89 -7.69 3.62 6.22
C TYR A 89 -7.07 4.96 5.81
N ILE A 90 -7.42 6.01 6.53
CA ILE A 90 -6.85 7.35 6.37
C ILE A 90 -6.18 7.76 7.66
N TYR A 91 -4.90 8.10 7.61
CA TYR A 91 -4.18 8.60 8.77
C TYR A 91 -4.61 10.03 9.08
N SER A 92 -5.03 10.29 10.31
CA SER A 92 -5.26 11.65 10.78
C SER A 92 -3.94 12.40 10.93
N LYS A 93 -4.02 13.75 11.03
CA LYS A 93 -2.85 14.59 11.27
C LYS A 93 -2.09 14.17 12.55
N GLU A 94 -2.83 13.87 13.60
CA GLU A 94 -2.30 13.46 14.90
C GLU A 94 -1.56 12.13 14.81
N LYS A 95 -2.13 11.16 14.06
CA LYS A 95 -1.46 9.86 13.83
C LYS A 95 -0.17 10.00 13.03
N LEU A 96 -0.18 10.82 11.99
CA LEU A 96 1.03 11.11 11.22
C LEU A 96 2.08 11.81 12.08
N GLN A 97 1.69 12.78 12.90
CA GLN A 97 2.60 13.45 13.82
C GLN A 97 3.20 12.50 14.85
N GLU A 98 2.43 11.50 15.32
CA GLU A 98 2.95 10.49 16.23
C GLU A 98 3.95 9.57 15.55
N ILE A 99 3.71 9.14 14.30
CA ILE A 99 4.69 8.37 13.51
C ILE A 99 5.97 9.20 13.28
N VAL A 100 5.83 10.49 12.97
CA VAL A 100 6.97 11.40 12.81
C VAL A 100 7.77 11.53 14.10
N ARG A 101 7.09 11.63 15.27
CA ARG A 101 7.74 11.62 16.60
C ARG A 101 8.56 10.34 16.80
N ILE A 102 7.94 9.17 16.56
CA ILE A 102 8.62 7.86 16.68
C ILE A 102 9.84 7.81 15.75
N ALA A 103 9.68 8.21 14.49
CA ALA A 103 10.79 8.23 13.55
C ALA A 103 11.95 9.12 14.03
N LYS A 104 11.63 10.32 14.54
CA LYS A 104 12.62 11.25 15.07
C LYS A 104 13.34 10.71 16.29
N GLU A 105 12.62 10.14 17.26
CA GLU A 105 13.20 9.60 18.49
C GLU A 105 14.13 8.41 18.24
N HIS A 106 13.89 7.67 17.15
CA HIS A 106 14.68 6.48 16.81
C HIS A 106 15.63 6.69 15.62
N ASN A 107 15.80 7.93 15.15
CA ASN A 107 16.66 8.28 14.01
C ASN A 107 16.31 7.47 12.75
N LEU A 108 15.01 7.36 12.43
CA LEU A 108 14.50 6.67 11.25
C LEU A 108 14.06 7.67 10.20
N PHE A 109 14.09 7.27 8.93
CA PHE A 109 13.40 8.02 7.88
C PHE A 109 11.99 7.47 7.63
N ILE A 110 11.15 8.24 6.94
CA ILE A 110 9.81 7.81 6.57
C ILE A 110 9.71 7.65 5.05
N VAL A 111 9.04 6.59 4.61
CA VAL A 111 8.59 6.40 3.23
C VAL A 111 7.08 6.48 3.21
N ALA A 112 6.52 7.46 2.51
CA ALA A 112 5.08 7.63 2.36
C ALA A 112 4.65 7.28 0.93
N ASP A 113 3.79 6.28 0.78
CA ASP A 113 3.07 6.04 -0.47
C ASP A 113 1.78 6.86 -0.45
N GLU A 114 1.78 7.99 -1.17
CA GLU A 114 0.67 8.94 -1.22
C GLU A 114 -0.11 8.87 -2.54
N ILE A 115 0.01 7.76 -3.26
CA ILE A 115 -0.57 7.57 -4.59
C ILE A 115 -2.10 7.71 -4.65
N TYR A 116 -2.77 7.63 -3.49
CA TYR A 116 -4.23 7.77 -3.33
C TYR A 116 -4.63 9.06 -2.62
N HIS A 117 -3.72 9.99 -2.39
CA HIS A 117 -3.89 11.13 -1.48
C HIS A 117 -5.22 11.88 -1.67
N ASN A 118 -5.58 12.20 -2.90
CA ASN A 118 -6.82 12.92 -3.21
C ASN A 118 -8.05 12.02 -3.37
N MET A 119 -7.93 10.72 -3.06
CA MET A 119 -9.04 9.76 -3.13
C MET A 119 -9.57 9.46 -1.72
N THR A 120 -10.17 10.48 -1.09
CA THR A 120 -10.74 10.39 0.26
C THR A 120 -12.24 10.62 0.21
N TYR A 121 -13.01 9.92 1.06
CA TYR A 121 -14.47 9.94 1.10
C TYR A 121 -15.03 10.35 2.47
N ASN A 122 -16.36 10.38 2.58
CA ASN A 122 -17.08 10.64 3.82
C ASN A 122 -16.65 11.96 4.50
N GLY A 123 -16.27 12.97 3.69
CA GLY A 123 -15.75 14.23 4.19
C GLY A 123 -14.38 14.16 4.88
N GLN A 124 -13.75 13.01 4.84
CA GLN A 124 -12.41 12.82 5.41
C GLN A 124 -11.34 13.52 4.57
N LYS A 125 -10.30 13.97 5.24
CA LYS A 125 -9.09 14.53 4.63
C LYS A 125 -7.88 14.04 5.40
N THR A 126 -6.78 13.87 4.69
CA THR A 126 -5.47 13.59 5.30
C THR A 126 -4.48 14.63 4.84
N PRO A 127 -3.56 15.11 5.68
CA PRO A 127 -2.47 15.96 5.24
C PRO A 127 -1.46 15.16 4.42
N TYR A 128 -0.75 15.82 3.52
CA TYR A 128 0.48 15.27 2.97
C TYR A 128 1.52 15.08 4.07
N LEU A 129 2.41 14.10 3.90
CA LEU A 129 3.52 13.93 4.84
C LEU A 129 4.33 15.22 4.97
N SER A 130 4.53 15.96 3.89
CA SER A 130 5.23 17.25 3.86
C SER A 130 4.70 18.29 4.85
N GLU A 131 3.41 18.22 5.19
CA GLU A 131 2.78 19.17 6.12
C GLU A 131 3.10 18.89 7.60
N VAL A 132 3.57 17.69 7.91
CA VAL A 132 3.78 17.23 9.30
C VAL A 132 5.20 16.73 9.58
N ILE A 133 6.02 16.50 8.54
CA ILE A 133 7.31 15.81 8.63
C ILE A 133 8.37 16.56 9.48
N GLY A 134 8.27 17.89 9.59
CA GLY A 134 9.26 18.70 10.29
C GLY A 134 10.67 18.52 9.73
N ASP A 135 11.60 18.08 10.57
CA ASP A 135 13.03 17.89 10.25
C ASP A 135 13.41 16.41 10.03
N VAL A 136 12.45 15.49 10.03
CA VAL A 136 12.69 14.06 9.81
C VAL A 136 12.96 13.78 8.33
N PRO A 137 14.02 13.06 7.96
CA PRO A 137 14.27 12.65 6.59
C PRO A 137 13.11 11.81 6.03
N ALA A 138 12.69 12.05 4.79
CA ALA A 138 11.59 11.29 4.21
C ALA A 138 11.59 11.24 2.69
N ILE A 139 10.87 10.26 2.17
CA ILE A 139 10.51 10.10 0.76
C ILE A 139 8.99 10.01 0.68
N SER A 140 8.36 10.85 -0.13
CA SER A 140 6.99 10.65 -0.58
C SER A 140 6.99 10.07 -2.00
N MET A 141 6.06 9.18 -2.29
CA MET A 141 5.88 8.55 -3.61
C MET A 141 4.52 8.87 -4.17
N ASN A 142 4.50 9.23 -5.46
CA ASN A 142 3.26 9.53 -6.17
C ASN A 142 3.32 9.06 -7.63
N SER A 143 2.18 8.99 -8.32
CA SER A 143 2.14 8.58 -9.73
C SER A 143 0.86 8.97 -10.45
N LEU A 144 0.87 8.83 -11.77
CA LEU A 144 -0.32 8.97 -12.62
C LEU A 144 -1.25 7.74 -12.59
N SER A 145 -0.88 6.67 -11.86
CA SER A 145 -1.55 5.37 -12.00
C SER A 145 -2.93 5.31 -11.37
N LYS A 146 -3.23 6.12 -10.37
CA LYS A 146 -4.44 5.97 -9.54
C LYS A 146 -5.37 7.18 -9.64
N GLU A 147 -4.95 8.35 -9.25
CA GLU A 147 -5.77 9.57 -9.34
C GLU A 147 -6.11 9.95 -10.78
N VAL A 148 -5.15 9.86 -11.69
CA VAL A 148 -5.32 10.11 -13.14
C VAL A 148 -5.76 8.87 -13.91
N PRO A 149 -6.00 7.72 -13.29
CA PRO A 149 -6.12 6.32 -13.69
C PRO A 149 -5.37 5.94 -14.99
N TRP A 150 -4.12 6.35 -15.05
CA TRP A 150 -3.28 6.03 -16.21
C TRP A 150 -2.09 5.10 -15.84
N PRO A 151 -2.37 3.87 -15.35
CA PRO A 151 -1.32 2.93 -14.92
C PRO A 151 -0.41 2.50 -16.06
N GLY A 152 -0.90 2.52 -17.30
CA GLY A 152 -0.14 2.23 -18.52
C GLY A 152 0.93 3.29 -18.85
N ALA A 153 0.83 4.50 -18.32
CA ALA A 153 1.83 5.55 -18.48
C ALA A 153 3.19 5.17 -17.88
N ARG A 154 3.21 4.25 -16.92
CA ARG A 154 4.42 3.86 -16.16
C ARG A 154 5.21 5.06 -15.62
N CYS A 155 4.50 6.08 -15.13
CA CYS A 155 5.05 7.33 -14.65
C CYS A 155 4.75 7.50 -13.16
N ALA A 156 5.81 7.50 -12.37
CA ALA A 156 5.80 7.75 -10.94
C ALA A 156 7.00 8.64 -10.59
N TRP A 157 6.92 9.34 -9.48
CA TRP A 157 7.99 10.17 -8.96
C TRP A 157 8.12 10.03 -7.45
N ILE A 158 9.25 10.46 -6.94
CA ILE A 158 9.50 10.61 -5.50
C ILE A 158 9.80 12.07 -5.19
N GLU A 159 9.42 12.49 -4.01
CA GLU A 159 9.77 13.76 -3.40
C GLU A 159 10.63 13.47 -2.17
N VAL A 160 11.78 14.12 -2.07
CA VAL A 160 12.73 13.91 -0.98
C VAL A 160 12.71 15.09 -0.04
N TYR A 161 12.48 14.83 1.23
CA TYR A 161 12.42 15.84 2.28
C TYR A 161 13.62 15.75 3.20
N ASN A 162 14.08 16.92 3.65
CA ASN A 162 15.17 17.07 4.61
C ASN A 162 16.52 16.42 4.17
N TYR A 163 16.78 16.41 2.85
CA TYR A 163 18.10 16.09 2.31
C TYR A 163 19.15 17.02 2.93
N GLY A 164 20.32 16.48 3.27
CA GLY A 164 21.41 17.24 3.94
C GLY A 164 21.30 17.26 5.47
N LYS A 165 20.29 16.60 6.07
CA LYS A 165 20.12 16.51 7.53
C LYS A 165 20.71 15.24 8.14
N ASP A 166 20.80 14.17 7.35
CA ASP A 166 21.34 12.87 7.78
C ASP A 166 22.24 12.30 6.68
N ALA A 167 23.50 12.04 7.02
CA ALA A 167 24.51 11.62 6.05
C ALA A 167 24.24 10.22 5.46
N ASP A 168 23.62 9.32 6.21
CA ASP A 168 23.32 7.98 5.73
C ASP A 168 22.06 7.99 4.83
N PHE A 169 21.07 8.78 5.20
CA PHE A 169 19.94 9.04 4.33
C PHE A 169 20.35 9.71 3.00
N ASP A 170 21.27 10.67 3.05
CA ASP A 170 21.79 11.32 1.86
C ASP A 170 22.50 10.32 0.91
N LYS A 171 23.34 9.43 1.46
CA LYS A 171 23.94 8.34 0.68
C LYS A 171 22.89 7.43 0.06
N TYR A 172 21.84 7.12 0.80
CA TYR A 172 20.73 6.32 0.32
C TYR A 172 20.01 6.99 -0.86
N ILE A 173 19.67 8.28 -0.74
CA ILE A 173 19.07 9.06 -1.85
C ILE A 173 19.99 9.11 -3.06
N GLN A 174 21.30 9.34 -2.86
CA GLN A 174 22.26 9.32 -3.97
C GLN A 174 22.33 7.95 -4.65
N ALA A 175 22.22 6.85 -3.88
CA ALA A 175 22.18 5.52 -4.44
C ALA A 175 20.92 5.27 -5.30
N ILE A 176 19.75 5.81 -4.87
CA ILE A 176 18.52 5.79 -5.66
C ILE A 176 18.73 6.56 -6.97
N PHE A 177 19.30 7.76 -6.94
CA PHE A 177 19.57 8.54 -8.15
C PHE A 177 20.54 7.83 -9.11
N LYS A 178 21.60 7.21 -8.60
CA LYS A 178 22.53 6.42 -9.43
C LYS A 178 21.81 5.22 -10.09
N GLN A 179 20.92 4.57 -9.35
CA GLN A 179 20.11 3.48 -9.93
C GLN A 179 19.17 4.01 -11.03
N LYS A 180 18.58 5.17 -10.80
CA LYS A 180 17.72 5.82 -11.80
C LYS A 180 18.49 6.21 -13.07
N GLN A 181 19.73 6.66 -12.94
CA GLN A 181 20.59 6.94 -14.10
C GLN A 181 20.87 5.69 -14.95
N ALA A 182 20.92 4.50 -14.32
CA ALA A 182 21.10 3.23 -15.04
C ALA A 182 19.87 2.82 -15.88
N GLU A 183 18.73 3.47 -15.70
CA GLU A 183 17.53 3.22 -16.52
C GLU A 183 17.64 3.77 -17.95
N VAL A 184 18.59 4.66 -18.22
CA VAL A 184 18.88 5.31 -19.50
C VAL A 184 17.73 6.17 -20.04
N CYS A 185 16.51 5.63 -20.20
CA CYS A 185 15.34 6.30 -20.77
C CYS A 185 14.09 6.10 -19.90
N SER A 186 13.60 7.17 -19.31
CA SER A 186 12.27 7.19 -18.66
C SER A 186 11.18 7.55 -19.67
N THR A 187 9.91 7.23 -19.34
CA THR A 187 8.75 7.56 -20.18
C THR A 187 8.55 9.09 -20.27
N THR A 188 9.08 9.74 -21.28
CA THR A 188 9.10 11.21 -21.41
C THR A 188 7.71 11.80 -21.63
N MET A 189 6.90 11.25 -22.54
CA MET A 189 5.59 11.82 -22.86
C MET A 189 4.64 11.92 -21.66
N PRO A 190 4.47 10.87 -20.82
CA PRO A 190 3.68 11.00 -19.60
C PRO A 190 4.21 12.08 -18.65
N GLN A 191 5.52 12.21 -18.49
CA GLN A 191 6.11 13.25 -17.64
C GLN A 191 5.76 14.67 -18.13
N MET A 192 5.83 14.89 -19.43
CA MET A 192 5.43 16.17 -20.03
C MET A 192 3.93 16.48 -19.91
N ALA A 193 3.11 15.46 -19.72
CA ALA A 193 1.67 15.63 -19.52
C ALA A 193 1.29 16.04 -18.10
N ILE A 194 2.13 15.74 -17.07
CA ILE A 194 1.82 15.98 -15.65
C ILE A 194 1.38 17.44 -15.39
N PRO A 195 2.15 18.48 -15.74
CA PRO A 195 1.74 19.85 -15.46
C PRO A 195 0.40 20.20 -16.10
N LYS A 196 0.21 19.82 -17.37
CA LYS A 196 -1.03 20.07 -18.10
C LYS A 196 -2.25 19.38 -17.52
N LEU A 197 -2.05 18.19 -16.92
CA LEU A 197 -3.12 17.42 -16.27
C LEU A 197 -3.50 18.07 -14.93
N ILE A 198 -2.51 18.34 -14.07
CA ILE A 198 -2.73 18.82 -12.71
C ILE A 198 -3.24 20.26 -12.71
N GLU A 199 -2.72 21.12 -13.60
CA GLU A 199 -3.12 22.51 -13.74
C GLU A 199 -4.40 22.70 -14.58
N HIS A 200 -4.96 21.64 -15.16
CA HIS A 200 -6.14 21.75 -15.98
C HIS A 200 -7.36 22.18 -15.14
N LYS A 201 -8.08 23.19 -15.60
CA LYS A 201 -9.25 23.77 -14.88
C LYS A 201 -10.33 22.78 -14.48
N GLU A 202 -10.48 21.68 -15.22
CA GLU A 202 -11.46 20.62 -14.94
C GLU A 202 -10.89 19.52 -14.02
N TYR A 203 -9.61 19.56 -13.63
CA TYR A 203 -8.98 18.49 -12.88
C TYR A 203 -9.65 18.26 -11.51
N ALA A 204 -9.93 19.33 -10.78
CA ALA A 204 -10.61 19.22 -9.48
C ALA A 204 -12.01 18.60 -9.60
N LYS A 205 -12.79 19.01 -10.62
CA LYS A 205 -14.12 18.44 -10.91
C LYS A 205 -14.03 16.97 -11.29
N TYR A 206 -13.06 16.61 -12.10
CA TYR A 206 -12.78 15.23 -12.48
C TYR A 206 -12.47 14.36 -11.26
N LEU A 207 -11.57 14.81 -10.38
CA LEU A 207 -11.26 14.09 -9.13
C LEU A 207 -12.51 13.93 -8.25
N GLN A 208 -13.26 15.01 -8.06
CA GLN A 208 -14.50 14.96 -7.27
C GLN A 208 -15.51 13.95 -7.84
N THR A 209 -15.66 13.88 -9.15
CA THR A 209 -16.55 12.90 -9.81
C THR A 209 -16.10 11.47 -9.51
N ARG A 210 -14.80 11.21 -9.56
CA ARG A 210 -14.24 9.88 -9.25
C ARG A 210 -14.40 9.53 -7.79
N VAL A 211 -14.07 10.45 -6.89
CA VAL A 211 -14.24 10.28 -5.44
C VAL A 211 -15.67 9.93 -5.10
N THR A 212 -16.64 10.70 -5.59
CA THR A 212 -18.08 10.43 -5.38
C THR A 212 -18.52 9.07 -5.91
N HIS A 213 -17.96 8.64 -7.06
CA HIS A 213 -18.25 7.31 -7.60
C HIS A 213 -17.74 6.19 -6.69
N TYR A 214 -16.48 6.26 -6.24
CA TYR A 214 -15.90 5.24 -5.35
C TYR A 214 -16.53 5.26 -3.96
N GLU A 215 -16.83 6.44 -3.41
CA GLU A 215 -17.57 6.58 -2.16
C GLU A 215 -18.91 5.81 -2.20
N LYS A 216 -19.68 6.02 -3.29
CA LYS A 216 -20.95 5.31 -3.49
C LYS A 216 -20.76 3.79 -3.58
N LEU A 217 -19.75 3.32 -4.30
CA LEU A 217 -19.46 1.88 -4.39
C LEU A 217 -19.02 1.30 -3.05
N ALA A 218 -18.18 2.01 -2.32
CA ALA A 218 -17.74 1.60 -0.97
C ALA A 218 -18.92 1.51 0.00
N ASP A 219 -19.84 2.47 -0.04
CA ASP A 219 -21.04 2.46 0.79
C ASP A 219 -21.99 1.32 0.45
N ILE A 220 -22.18 1.02 -0.83
CA ILE A 220 -23.01 -0.13 -1.28
C ILE A 220 -22.36 -1.44 -0.76
N ALA A 221 -21.08 -1.64 -0.99
CA ALA A 221 -20.39 -2.85 -0.55
C ALA A 221 -20.42 -3.00 0.97
N TYR A 222 -20.10 -1.94 1.71
CA TYR A 222 -20.18 -1.92 3.17
C TYR A 222 -21.58 -2.27 3.69
N ASN A 223 -22.63 -1.66 3.14
CA ASN A 223 -24.00 -1.90 3.58
C ASN A 223 -24.49 -3.32 3.29
N ILE A 224 -23.98 -3.97 2.25
CA ILE A 224 -24.29 -5.38 1.97
C ILE A 224 -23.53 -6.31 2.95
N LEU A 225 -22.29 -5.98 3.29
CA LEU A 225 -21.39 -6.89 4.01
C LEU A 225 -21.43 -6.72 5.52
N LYS A 226 -21.78 -5.54 6.05
CA LYS A 226 -21.68 -5.22 7.49
C LYS A 226 -22.49 -6.15 8.42
N ASP A 227 -23.57 -6.74 7.91
CA ASP A 227 -24.47 -7.62 8.66
C ASP A 227 -24.24 -9.11 8.33
N VAL A 228 -23.23 -9.43 7.50
CA VAL A 228 -22.87 -10.82 7.20
C VAL A 228 -22.17 -11.43 8.42
N PRO A 229 -22.64 -12.58 8.94
CA PRO A 229 -22.04 -13.18 10.12
C PRO A 229 -20.62 -13.68 9.84
N TYR A 230 -19.81 -13.72 10.88
CA TYR A 230 -18.45 -14.27 10.89
C TYR A 230 -17.42 -13.50 10.06
N ILE A 231 -17.75 -12.28 9.63
CA ILE A 231 -16.78 -11.37 9.00
C ILE A 231 -16.73 -10.04 9.74
N VAL A 232 -15.58 -9.39 9.62
CA VAL A 232 -15.38 -7.99 10.00
C VAL A 232 -15.13 -7.21 8.74
N VAL A 233 -15.92 -6.16 8.53
CA VAL A 233 -15.74 -5.21 7.44
C VAL A 233 -15.85 -3.79 8.00
N ASN A 234 -14.91 -2.94 7.63
CA ASN A 234 -14.91 -1.54 8.01
C ASN A 234 -15.29 -0.66 6.82
N ARG A 235 -15.90 0.49 7.11
CA ARG A 235 -16.18 1.47 6.07
C ARG A 235 -14.85 2.01 5.53
N SER A 236 -14.61 1.86 4.24
CA SER A 236 -13.48 2.49 3.60
C SER A 236 -13.67 4.01 3.54
N ASN A 237 -12.63 4.76 3.85
CA ASN A 237 -12.63 6.22 3.81
C ASN A 237 -11.72 6.78 2.71
N GLY A 238 -10.98 5.92 2.00
CA GLY A 238 -10.10 6.34 0.94
C GLY A 238 -9.62 5.23 0.02
N ALA A 239 -8.81 5.59 -0.97
CA ALA A 239 -8.36 4.72 -2.04
C ALA A 239 -9.54 4.13 -2.86
N PHE A 240 -9.57 2.85 -3.17
CA PHE A 240 -10.70 2.12 -3.76
C PHE A 240 -10.69 0.64 -3.34
N TYR A 241 -10.32 0.41 -2.08
CA TYR A 241 -10.25 -0.91 -1.48
C TYR A 241 -11.23 -1.04 -0.33
N LEU A 242 -11.67 -2.26 -0.12
CA LEU A 242 -12.43 -2.67 1.04
C LEU A 242 -11.94 -4.05 1.44
N SER A 243 -11.42 -4.18 2.66
CA SER A 243 -10.89 -5.43 3.18
C SER A 243 -11.92 -6.11 4.07
N ILE A 244 -12.04 -7.42 3.91
CA ILE A 244 -12.90 -8.29 4.70
C ILE A 244 -12.01 -9.22 5.52
N VAL A 245 -12.24 -9.30 6.81
CA VAL A 245 -11.56 -10.24 7.70
C VAL A 245 -12.56 -11.29 8.15
N PHE A 246 -12.24 -12.55 7.97
CA PHE A 246 -13.02 -13.65 8.51
C PHE A 246 -12.63 -13.92 9.96
N ASN A 247 -13.62 -14.18 10.79
CA ASN A 247 -13.35 -14.62 12.16
C ASN A 247 -12.55 -15.91 12.18
N GLU A 248 -11.82 -16.13 13.26
CA GLU A 248 -10.96 -17.30 13.43
C GLU A 248 -11.74 -18.60 13.16
N ALA A 249 -11.12 -19.56 12.49
CA ALA A 249 -11.64 -20.87 12.11
C ALA A 249 -12.84 -20.88 11.14
N VAL A 250 -13.31 -19.76 10.65
CA VAL A 250 -14.38 -19.70 9.63
C VAL A 250 -13.87 -20.25 8.30
N LEU A 251 -12.71 -19.77 7.86
CA LEU A 251 -12.06 -20.32 6.68
C LEU A 251 -11.27 -21.59 7.05
N ASN A 252 -11.37 -22.63 6.20
CA ASN A 252 -10.69 -23.91 6.43
C ASN A 252 -10.45 -24.64 5.09
N ASN A 253 -9.80 -25.78 5.11
CA ASN A 253 -9.45 -26.56 3.92
C ASN A 253 -10.63 -27.33 3.30
N LYS A 254 -11.81 -27.33 3.92
CA LYS A 254 -13.02 -28.01 3.42
C LYS A 254 -13.95 -27.09 2.64
N GLN A 255 -13.61 -25.80 2.54
CA GLN A 255 -14.43 -24.85 1.79
C GLN A 255 -14.56 -25.27 0.34
N HIS A 256 -15.79 -25.29 -0.12
CA HIS A 256 -16.16 -25.65 -1.46
C HIS A 256 -17.43 -24.90 -1.86
N LEU A 257 -17.50 -24.46 -3.09
CA LEU A 257 -18.72 -23.95 -3.73
C LEU A 257 -18.96 -24.75 -5.01
N ASP A 258 -20.18 -25.19 -5.19
CA ASP A 258 -20.56 -25.88 -6.42
C ASP A 258 -20.52 -24.91 -7.61
N MET A 259 -19.97 -25.36 -8.72
CA MET A 259 -19.86 -24.60 -9.95
C MET A 259 -20.70 -25.28 -11.03
N GLU A 260 -21.52 -24.48 -11.75
CA GLU A 260 -22.36 -25.02 -12.84
C GLU A 260 -21.49 -25.61 -13.95
N ASN A 261 -20.37 -24.95 -14.28
CA ASN A 261 -19.44 -25.44 -15.30
C ASN A 261 -18.44 -26.45 -14.69
N LYS A 262 -18.56 -27.72 -15.10
CA LYS A 262 -17.70 -28.79 -14.61
C LYS A 262 -16.22 -28.65 -15.01
N GLU A 263 -15.91 -28.01 -16.13
CA GLU A 263 -14.52 -27.76 -16.52
C GLU A 263 -13.88 -26.72 -15.59
N VAL A 264 -14.62 -25.66 -15.25
CA VAL A 264 -14.19 -24.66 -14.26
C VAL A 264 -13.99 -25.30 -12.89
N GLN A 265 -14.93 -26.14 -12.44
CA GLN A 265 -14.82 -26.89 -11.18
C GLN A 265 -13.56 -27.76 -11.15
N ASN A 266 -13.31 -28.51 -12.22
CA ASN A 266 -12.13 -29.36 -12.32
C ASN A 266 -10.83 -28.53 -12.38
N TYR A 267 -10.86 -27.35 -13.00
CA TYR A 267 -9.71 -26.45 -13.06
C TYR A 267 -9.39 -25.88 -11.67
N VAL A 268 -10.39 -25.36 -10.96
CA VAL A 268 -10.23 -24.83 -9.59
C VAL A 268 -9.73 -25.93 -8.65
N ASN A 269 -10.29 -27.14 -8.70
CA ASN A 269 -9.86 -28.26 -7.88
C ASN A 269 -8.39 -28.67 -8.13
N ARG A 270 -7.88 -28.49 -9.35
CA ARG A 270 -6.47 -28.75 -9.67
C ARG A 270 -5.53 -27.67 -9.15
N LEU A 271 -6.02 -26.43 -9.06
CA LEU A 271 -5.22 -25.30 -8.54
C LEU A 271 -5.12 -25.29 -7.02
N LEU A 272 -6.08 -25.94 -6.34
CA LEU A 272 -6.20 -25.96 -4.90
C LEU A 272 -5.82 -27.35 -4.37
N ASP A 273 -4.73 -27.44 -3.66
CA ASP A 273 -4.32 -28.62 -2.91
C ASP A 273 -4.69 -28.50 -1.41
N ASN A 274 -4.34 -29.51 -0.63
CA ASN A 274 -4.63 -29.53 0.80
C ASN A 274 -3.82 -28.50 1.61
N ASN A 275 -2.75 -27.97 1.04
CA ASN A 275 -1.85 -26.99 1.65
C ASN A 275 -2.14 -25.57 1.18
N SER A 276 -3.12 -25.38 0.28
CA SER A 276 -3.52 -24.05 -0.17
C SER A 276 -4.06 -23.22 0.99
N GLU A 277 -3.60 -21.97 1.10
CA GLU A 277 -4.08 -21.02 2.10
C GLU A 277 -5.60 -20.87 2.04
N HIS A 278 -6.25 -20.69 3.19
CA HIS A 278 -7.71 -20.75 3.28
C HIS A 278 -8.40 -19.60 2.57
N ASP A 279 -7.82 -18.39 2.61
CA ASP A 279 -8.27 -17.22 1.90
C ASP A 279 -8.17 -17.38 0.37
N LYS A 280 -7.05 -17.95 -0.10
CA LYS A 280 -6.87 -18.30 -1.50
C LYS A 280 -7.89 -19.34 -1.95
N ARG A 281 -8.16 -20.36 -1.13
CA ARG A 281 -9.20 -21.35 -1.40
C ARG A 281 -10.57 -20.69 -1.52
N PHE A 282 -10.91 -19.79 -0.60
CA PHE A 282 -12.15 -19.03 -0.65
C PHE A 282 -12.25 -18.19 -1.93
N ALA A 283 -11.22 -17.41 -2.26
CA ALA A 283 -11.19 -16.54 -3.42
C ALA A 283 -11.39 -17.31 -4.75
N TYR A 284 -10.71 -18.44 -4.91
CA TYR A 284 -10.82 -19.26 -6.13
C TYR A 284 -12.19 -19.94 -6.26
N ASN A 285 -12.76 -20.44 -5.15
CA ASN A 285 -14.11 -21.00 -5.15
C ASN A 285 -15.15 -19.93 -5.44
N LEU A 286 -15.03 -18.74 -4.86
CA LEU A 286 -15.91 -17.60 -5.12
C LEU A 286 -15.86 -17.20 -6.59
N LEU A 287 -14.65 -17.04 -7.14
CA LEU A 287 -14.47 -16.69 -8.55
C LEU A 287 -15.11 -17.74 -9.48
N GLY A 288 -14.84 -19.03 -9.24
CA GLY A 288 -15.34 -20.10 -10.08
C GLY A 288 -16.86 -20.27 -10.02
N ALA A 289 -17.46 -20.05 -8.86
CA ALA A 289 -18.90 -20.23 -8.66
C ALA A 289 -19.73 -19.01 -9.06
N THR A 290 -19.19 -17.79 -8.92
CA THR A 290 -19.97 -16.55 -9.06
C THR A 290 -19.43 -15.55 -10.08
N GLY A 291 -18.20 -15.72 -10.52
CA GLY A 291 -17.48 -14.74 -11.34
C GLY A 291 -16.96 -13.52 -10.57
N ILE A 292 -17.16 -13.47 -9.23
CA ILE A 292 -16.65 -12.39 -8.39
C ILE A 292 -15.18 -12.66 -8.08
N CYS A 293 -14.31 -11.74 -8.51
CA CYS A 293 -12.87 -11.81 -8.29
C CYS A 293 -12.49 -10.94 -7.11
N ILE A 294 -11.84 -11.53 -6.12
CA ILE A 294 -11.22 -10.84 -4.96
C ILE A 294 -9.75 -11.22 -4.88
N VAL A 295 -8.98 -10.43 -4.14
CA VAL A 295 -7.57 -10.74 -3.80
C VAL A 295 -7.58 -11.44 -2.44
N PRO A 296 -6.99 -12.65 -2.34
CA PRO A 296 -6.84 -13.36 -1.08
C PRO A 296 -5.86 -12.69 -0.14
#